data_6d12c60fd0fbadd28d7fe4d8cf61a791
#
_entry.id   6d12c60fd0fbadd28d7fe4d8cf61a791
#
_cell.length_a   1.000
_cell.length_b   1.000
_cell.length_c   1.000
_cell.angle_alpha   90.00
_cell.angle_beta   90.00
_cell.angle_gamma   90.00
#
_symmetry.space_group_name_H-M   'P 1'
#
loop_
_entity.id
_entity.type
_entity.pdbx_description
1 polymer ?
#
loop_
_entity_poly.entity_id
_entity_poly.type
_entity_poly.pdbx_seq_one_letter_code
_entity_poly.pdbx_strand_id
1 'polypeptide(L)'
;METIIKYELTINKAIRASLEYGTPDEQINAFIRFFGKEIGADRIYIFEDSQNESITNNTYEWCADGVNPEIDNLQELSMDVIKWWYDCFDKGENIIIHDMEEIKEEHPDSYKLLSGQNIDRLVV
;
A
#
# COMPACT_ATOMS: atom_id res chain seq x y z
N MET A 1 -2.95 -9.23 -22.95
CA MET A 1 -2.76 -7.93 -23.64
C MET A 1 -3.77 -6.88 -23.24
N GLU A 2 -5.07 -7.12 -23.41
CA GLU A 2 -6.12 -6.15 -23.04
C GLU A 2 -6.07 -5.75 -21.56
N THR A 3 -5.81 -6.68 -20.65
CA THR A 3 -5.72 -6.41 -19.21
C THR A 3 -4.55 -5.49 -18.88
N ILE A 4 -3.39 -5.71 -19.48
CA ILE A 4 -2.20 -4.88 -19.28
C ILE A 4 -2.45 -3.45 -19.76
N ILE A 5 -3.02 -3.29 -20.96
CA ILE A 5 -3.38 -2.00 -21.53
C ILE A 5 -4.37 -1.27 -20.62
N LYS A 6 -5.35 -1.99 -20.07
CA LYS A 6 -6.33 -1.42 -19.14
C LYS A 6 -5.67 -0.84 -17.90
N TYR A 7 -4.72 -1.55 -17.30
CA TYR A 7 -4.00 -1.07 -16.12
C TYR A 7 -3.12 0.14 -16.43
N GLU A 8 -2.44 0.11 -17.56
CA GLU A 8 -1.65 1.28 -18.02
C GLU A 8 -2.52 2.51 -18.22
N LEU A 9 -3.68 2.34 -18.85
CA LEU A 9 -4.64 3.44 -19.03
C LEU A 9 -5.16 3.96 -17.70
N THR A 10 -5.45 3.09 -16.76
CA THR A 10 -5.92 3.47 -15.43
C THR A 10 -4.88 4.27 -14.69
N ILE A 11 -3.60 3.85 -14.72
CA ILE A 11 -2.49 4.58 -14.11
C ILE A 11 -2.35 5.96 -14.74
N ASN A 12 -2.38 6.06 -16.07
CA ASN A 12 -2.28 7.33 -16.77
C ASN A 12 -3.42 8.28 -16.44
N LYS A 13 -4.65 7.78 -16.35
CA LYS A 13 -5.80 8.57 -15.93
C LYS A 13 -5.68 9.06 -14.50
N ALA A 14 -5.19 8.19 -13.60
CA ALA A 14 -4.96 8.55 -12.20
C ALA A 14 -3.90 9.66 -12.07
N ILE A 15 -2.82 9.58 -12.84
CA ILE A 15 -1.78 10.62 -12.87
C ILE A 15 -2.38 11.94 -13.36
N ARG A 16 -3.12 11.92 -14.45
CA ARG A 16 -3.74 13.14 -15.00
C ARG A 16 -4.71 13.77 -13.99
N ALA A 17 -5.55 12.96 -13.36
CA ALA A 17 -6.48 13.45 -12.35
C ALA A 17 -5.75 14.10 -11.17
N SER A 18 -4.62 13.51 -10.74
CA SER A 18 -3.83 14.04 -9.64
C SER A 18 -3.18 15.40 -9.96
N LEU A 19 -2.78 15.62 -11.21
CA LEU A 19 -2.12 16.85 -11.63
C LEU A 19 -3.03 18.08 -11.63
N GLU A 20 -4.34 17.90 -11.51
CA GLU A 20 -5.29 19.01 -11.40
C GLU A 20 -5.25 19.69 -10.03
N TYR A 21 -4.64 19.06 -9.03
CA TYR A 21 -4.54 19.57 -7.67
C TYR A 21 -3.26 20.39 -7.48
N GLY A 22 -3.30 21.35 -6.54
CA GLY A 22 -2.26 22.37 -6.41
C GLY A 22 -1.08 22.01 -5.54
N THR A 23 -1.21 21.04 -4.63
CA THR A 23 -0.14 20.64 -3.70
C THR A 23 0.23 19.17 -3.88
N PRO A 24 1.48 18.79 -3.54
CA PRO A 24 1.90 17.39 -3.59
C PRO A 24 1.00 16.46 -2.77
N ASP A 25 0.62 16.85 -1.57
CA ASP A 25 -0.26 16.04 -0.72
C ASP A 25 -1.63 15.82 -1.36
N GLU A 26 -2.23 16.87 -1.90
CA GLU A 26 -3.50 16.78 -2.61
C GLU A 26 -3.37 15.88 -3.86
N GLN A 27 -2.27 16.00 -4.58
CA GLN A 27 -1.99 15.20 -5.76
C GLN A 27 -1.87 13.71 -5.44
N ILE A 28 -1.14 13.37 -4.38
CA ILE A 28 -0.97 11.98 -3.94
C ILE A 28 -2.30 11.39 -3.48
N ASN A 29 -3.05 12.13 -2.66
CA ASN A 29 -4.36 11.69 -2.19
C ASN A 29 -5.34 11.49 -3.35
N ALA A 30 -5.33 12.38 -4.34
CA ALA A 30 -6.17 12.24 -5.53
C ALA A 30 -5.79 11.02 -6.35
N PHE A 31 -4.49 10.76 -6.53
CA PHE A 31 -3.99 9.60 -7.26
C PHE A 31 -4.45 8.29 -6.62
N ILE A 32 -4.21 8.11 -5.33
CA ILE A 32 -4.57 6.85 -4.67
C ILE A 32 -6.08 6.64 -4.59
N ARG A 33 -6.86 7.72 -4.45
CA ARG A 33 -8.33 7.67 -4.49
C ARG A 33 -8.83 7.21 -5.86
N PHE A 34 -8.36 7.84 -6.92
CA PHE A 34 -8.78 7.49 -8.27
C PHE A 34 -8.37 6.06 -8.61
N PHE A 35 -7.11 5.73 -8.38
CA PHE A 35 -6.55 4.42 -8.68
C PHE A 35 -7.26 3.32 -7.88
N GLY A 36 -7.46 3.55 -6.57
CA GLY A 36 -8.14 2.59 -5.70
C GLY A 36 -9.56 2.27 -6.15
N LYS A 37 -10.31 3.30 -6.53
CA LYS A 37 -11.67 3.11 -7.06
C LYS A 37 -11.68 2.30 -8.36
N GLU A 38 -10.77 2.63 -9.27
CA GLU A 38 -10.72 1.99 -10.58
C GLU A 38 -10.31 0.51 -10.52
N ILE A 39 -9.40 0.15 -9.61
CA ILE A 39 -8.98 -1.25 -9.47
C ILE A 39 -9.85 -2.04 -8.48
N GLY A 40 -10.79 -1.38 -7.82
CA GLY A 40 -11.66 -2.04 -6.84
C GLY A 40 -10.94 -2.45 -5.56
N ALA A 41 -9.92 -1.69 -5.14
CA ALA A 41 -9.23 -1.95 -3.88
C ALA A 41 -10.09 -1.53 -2.69
N ASP A 42 -9.90 -2.20 -1.55
CA ASP A 42 -10.50 -1.80 -0.28
C ASP A 42 -9.71 -0.66 0.35
N ARG A 43 -8.38 -0.68 0.19
CA ARG A 43 -7.48 0.30 0.81
C ARG A 43 -6.19 0.41 0.00
N ILE A 44 -5.65 1.61 -0.06
CA ILE A 44 -4.32 1.87 -0.60
C ILE A 44 -3.52 2.63 0.43
N TYR A 45 -2.29 2.19 0.67
CA TYR A 45 -1.34 2.82 1.58
C TYR A 45 -0.15 3.37 0.84
N ILE A 46 0.44 4.44 1.38
CA ILE A 46 1.82 4.84 1.09
C ILE A 46 2.55 4.94 2.43
N PHE A 47 3.67 4.26 2.53
CA PHE A 47 4.56 4.33 3.70
C PHE A 47 5.84 5.04 3.32
N GLU A 48 6.32 5.86 4.23
CA GLU A 48 7.61 6.53 4.10
C GLU A 48 8.51 6.13 5.26
N ASP A 49 9.75 5.76 4.93
CA ASP A 49 10.73 5.31 5.90
C ASP A 49 11.51 6.50 6.44
N SER A 50 11.93 6.42 7.72
CA SER A 50 12.82 7.42 8.31
C SER A 50 14.19 7.40 7.62
N GLN A 51 14.93 8.51 7.74
CA GLN A 51 16.25 8.64 7.11
C GLN A 51 17.24 7.54 7.54
N ASN A 52 17.15 7.08 8.79
CA ASN A 52 18.00 6.00 9.31
C ASN A 52 17.43 4.61 9.07
N GLU A 53 16.32 4.51 8.33
CA GLU A 53 15.66 3.24 7.98
C GLU A 53 15.30 2.36 9.20
N SER A 54 15.05 2.98 10.36
CA SER A 54 14.69 2.26 11.59
C SER A 54 13.19 2.16 11.82
N ILE A 55 12.44 3.14 11.32
CA ILE A 55 10.97 3.19 11.43
C ILE A 55 10.33 3.55 10.10
N THR A 56 9.07 3.17 9.94
CA THR A 56 8.24 3.56 8.82
C THR A 56 6.91 4.09 9.32
N ASN A 57 6.32 5.00 8.56
CA ASN A 57 5.05 5.61 8.87
C ASN A 57 4.11 5.52 7.68
N ASN A 58 2.84 5.26 7.94
CA ASN A 58 1.79 5.39 6.93
C ASN A 58 1.49 6.88 6.75
N THR A 59 1.93 7.47 5.64
CA THR A 59 1.79 8.90 5.38
C THR A 59 0.57 9.24 4.55
N TYR A 60 0.09 8.33 3.73
CA TYR A 60 -1.13 8.49 2.94
C TYR A 60 -1.94 7.21 2.97
N GLU A 61 -3.25 7.37 3.05
CA GLU A 61 -4.18 6.25 3.01
C GLU A 61 -5.46 6.65 2.28
N TRP A 62 -5.95 5.74 1.45
CA TRP A 62 -7.29 5.82 0.89
C TRP A 62 -8.05 4.55 1.28
N CYS A 63 -9.30 4.71 1.70
CA CYS A 63 -10.20 3.61 2.04
C CYS A 63 -11.46 3.68 1.20
N ALA A 64 -11.92 2.53 0.72
CA ALA A 64 -13.23 2.41 0.10
C ALA A 64 -14.35 2.63 1.14
N ASP A 65 -15.56 2.89 0.67
CA ASP A 65 -16.70 3.07 1.56
C ASP A 65 -16.89 1.86 2.46
N GLY A 66 -17.04 2.09 3.75
CA GLY A 66 -17.21 1.04 4.76
C GLY A 66 -15.93 0.38 5.26
N VAL A 67 -14.77 0.76 4.72
CA VAL A 67 -13.47 0.28 5.18
C VAL A 67 -12.90 1.25 6.22
N ASN A 68 -12.55 0.74 7.40
CA ASN A 68 -12.03 1.57 8.48
C ASN A 68 -10.61 2.04 8.20
N PRO A 69 -10.30 3.33 8.43
CA PRO A 69 -8.93 3.84 8.36
C PRO A 69 -8.02 3.20 9.40
N GLU A 70 -6.76 2.99 9.02
CA GLU A 70 -5.73 2.44 9.90
C GLU A 70 -4.51 3.36 10.04
N ILE A 71 -4.52 4.51 9.35
CA ILE A 71 -3.35 5.41 9.29
C ILE A 71 -2.85 5.81 10.68
N ASP A 72 -3.74 6.12 11.61
CA ASP A 72 -3.34 6.54 12.96
C ASP A 72 -2.71 5.41 13.78
N ASN A 73 -2.98 4.16 13.41
CA ASN A 73 -2.43 2.96 14.07
C ASN A 73 -1.12 2.48 13.44
N LEU A 74 -0.70 3.09 12.33
CA LEU A 74 0.45 2.66 11.54
C LEU A 74 1.53 3.75 11.52
N GLN A 75 1.86 4.26 12.70
CA GLN A 75 2.88 5.29 12.89
C GLN A 75 4.05 4.73 13.70
N GLU A 76 5.26 5.17 13.38
CA GLU A 76 6.48 4.78 14.07
C GLU A 76 6.67 3.26 14.17
N LEU A 77 6.33 2.55 13.10
CA LEU A 77 6.49 1.09 13.05
C LEU A 77 7.96 0.73 12.88
N SER A 78 8.41 -0.29 13.64
CA SER A 78 9.75 -0.82 13.47
C SER A 78 9.91 -1.44 12.08
N MET A 79 11.00 -1.11 11.40
CA MET A 79 11.34 -1.70 10.10
C MET A 79 11.57 -3.21 10.19
N ASP A 80 11.87 -3.74 11.39
CA ASP A 80 12.08 -5.17 11.58
C ASP A 80 10.86 -6.00 11.19
N VAL A 81 9.65 -5.45 11.34
CA VAL A 81 8.40 -6.13 11.00
C VAL A 81 8.28 -6.40 9.49
N ILE A 82 8.82 -5.51 8.68
CA ILE A 82 8.71 -5.55 7.21
C ILE A 82 10.07 -5.66 6.51
N LYS A 83 11.11 -5.99 7.24
CA LYS A 83 12.47 -6.10 6.70
C LYS A 83 12.53 -7.07 5.51
N TRP A 84 11.82 -8.17 5.57
CA TRP A 84 11.79 -9.15 4.49
C TRP A 84 11.19 -8.60 3.19
N TRP A 85 10.36 -7.55 3.27
CA TRP A 85 9.85 -6.88 2.07
C TRP A 85 10.99 -6.25 1.28
N TYR A 86 11.92 -5.60 1.99
CA TYR A 86 13.08 -4.95 1.36
C TYR A 86 14.03 -5.96 0.75
N ASP A 87 14.15 -7.15 1.34
CA ASP A 87 14.90 -8.24 0.75
C ASP A 87 14.31 -8.64 -0.61
N CYS A 88 13.01 -8.63 -0.74
CA CYS A 88 12.33 -8.85 -2.02
C CYS A 88 12.55 -7.69 -2.99
N PHE A 89 12.39 -6.45 -2.52
CA PHE A 89 12.57 -5.25 -3.35
C PHE A 89 13.99 -5.14 -3.90
N ASP A 90 14.99 -5.48 -3.10
CA ASP A 90 16.39 -5.48 -3.52
C ASP A 90 16.65 -6.47 -4.67
N LYS A 91 15.82 -7.49 -4.80
CA LYS A 91 15.86 -8.45 -5.91
C LYS A 91 14.98 -8.03 -7.09
N GLY A 92 14.33 -6.86 -7.02
CA GLY A 92 13.39 -6.40 -8.03
C GLY A 92 12.04 -7.13 -8.01
N GLU A 93 11.69 -7.75 -6.89
CA GLU A 93 10.46 -8.50 -6.73
C GLU A 93 9.41 -7.68 -5.99
N ASN A 94 8.15 -7.84 -6.38
CA ASN A 94 7.00 -7.33 -5.63
C ASN A 94 6.52 -8.40 -4.64
N ILE A 95 5.80 -7.96 -3.60
CA ILE A 95 5.20 -8.87 -2.64
C ILE A 95 3.73 -9.03 -3.00
N ILE A 96 3.31 -10.27 -3.23
CA ILE A 96 1.91 -10.60 -3.53
C ILE A 96 1.49 -11.68 -2.54
N ILE A 97 0.52 -11.33 -1.70
CA ILE A 97 -0.05 -12.24 -0.70
C ILE A 97 -1.49 -12.52 -1.13
N HIS A 98 -1.76 -13.76 -1.54
CA HIS A 98 -3.10 -14.18 -1.96
C HIS A 98 -3.98 -14.57 -0.78
N ASP A 99 -3.37 -15.04 0.30
CA ASP A 99 -4.03 -15.43 1.53
C ASP A 99 -3.08 -15.12 2.68
N MET A 100 -3.52 -14.32 3.65
CA MET A 100 -2.67 -13.88 4.76
C MET A 100 -2.09 -15.05 5.57
N GLU A 101 -2.76 -16.19 5.60
CA GLU A 101 -2.25 -17.38 6.29
C GLU A 101 -0.92 -17.89 5.72
N GLU A 102 -0.60 -17.56 4.46
CA GLU A 102 0.65 -17.97 3.79
C GLU A 102 1.90 -17.47 4.52
N ILE A 103 1.83 -16.32 5.17
CA ILE A 103 2.99 -15.70 5.82
C ILE A 103 3.06 -15.92 7.33
N LYS A 104 2.10 -16.62 7.89
CA LYS A 104 1.94 -16.76 9.34
C LYS A 104 3.15 -17.41 10.03
N GLU A 105 3.69 -18.47 9.43
CA GLU A 105 4.82 -19.21 10.01
C GLU A 105 6.17 -18.53 9.79
N GLU A 106 6.41 -18.02 8.58
CA GLU A 106 7.70 -17.42 8.23
C GLU A 106 7.83 -15.96 8.70
N HIS A 107 6.72 -15.23 8.73
CA HIS A 107 6.69 -13.81 9.07
C HIS A 107 5.58 -13.50 10.09
N PRO A 108 5.68 -14.03 11.32
CA PRO A 108 4.60 -13.90 12.31
C PRO A 108 4.31 -12.46 12.72
N ASP A 109 5.31 -11.58 12.77
CA ASP A 109 5.12 -10.17 13.12
C ASP A 109 4.34 -9.43 12.04
N SER A 110 4.68 -9.65 10.77
CA SER A 110 3.92 -9.09 9.65
C SER A 110 2.50 -9.65 9.62
N TYR A 111 2.35 -10.94 9.83
CA TYR A 111 1.03 -11.58 9.92
C TYR A 111 0.16 -10.92 10.99
N LYS A 112 0.70 -10.73 12.17
CA LYS A 112 -0.02 -10.10 13.30
C LYS A 112 -0.43 -8.67 12.97
N LEU A 113 0.47 -7.89 12.39
CA LEU A 113 0.19 -6.51 12.01
C LEU A 113 -0.92 -6.43 10.95
N LEU A 114 -0.80 -7.21 9.89
CA LEU A 114 -1.71 -7.15 8.74
C LEU A 114 -3.06 -7.80 9.03
N SER A 115 -3.08 -8.94 9.70
CA SER A 115 -4.34 -9.61 10.06
C SER A 115 -5.15 -8.80 11.07
N GLY A 116 -4.48 -8.05 11.93
CA GLY A 116 -5.13 -7.13 12.86
C GLY A 116 -5.90 -6.00 12.18
N GLN A 117 -5.59 -5.72 10.91
CA GLN A 117 -6.28 -4.73 10.08
C GLN A 117 -7.36 -5.37 9.18
N ASN A 118 -7.65 -6.66 9.36
CA ASN A 118 -8.56 -7.44 8.51
C ASN A 118 -8.11 -7.51 7.04
N ILE A 119 -6.80 -7.54 6.83
CA ILE A 119 -6.23 -7.70 5.48
C ILE A 119 -6.09 -9.19 5.18
N ASP A 120 -6.75 -9.65 4.12
CA ASP A 120 -6.66 -11.03 3.64
C ASP A 120 -5.68 -11.17 2.48
N ARG A 121 -5.59 -10.14 1.65
CA ARG A 121 -4.77 -10.11 0.43
C ARG A 121 -4.06 -8.78 0.31
N LEU A 122 -2.82 -8.81 -0.18
CA LEU A 122 -1.99 -7.61 -0.24
C LEU A 122 -1.04 -7.66 -1.43
N VAL A 123 -0.82 -6.50 -2.04
CA VAL A 123 0.24 -6.27 -3.03
C VAL A 123 1.08 -5.09 -2.54
N VAL A 124 2.40 -5.28 -2.54
CA VAL A 124 3.35 -4.23 -2.14
C VAL A 124 4.38 -4.03 -3.25
#